data_f9a3916d27b9c00f6ecfecb3e49b2609
#
_entry.id   f9a3916d27b9c00f6ecfecb3e49b2609
#
_cell.length_a   1.000
_cell.length_b   1.000
_cell.length_c   1.000
_cell.angle_alpha   90.00
_cell.angle_beta   90.00
_cell.angle_gamma   90.00
#
_symmetry.space_group_name_H-M   'P 1'
#
loop_
_entity.id
_entity.type
_entity.pdbx_description
1 polymer ?
#
loop_
_entity_poly.entity_id
_entity_poly.type
_entity_poly.pdbx_seq_one_letter_code
_entity_poly.pdbx_strand_id
1 'polypeptide(L)'
;YDSLRVWLKEAGLLTATGKGAKSGVPTPLFNKVQPLGAGNPLTWAVIWTNLAYNSIISKWYMLNAPAGEIYEKNDLIFLLGDDYSKSTRDNAVTALLETFRHSPIGTVLKQGIPIPNGNSYKFSKQGWNTPDAVAILYALYMWAEATGRYTFTLGQMAAARGNAEAKGVDPVSIFGINPDRFKDILQDISLQFDKYIRTTFVADLDNVQLFPEYKSLDILDLIAK
;
A
#
# COMPACT_ATOMS: atom_id res chain seq x y z
N TYR A 1 -15.29 18.76 1.27
CA TYR A 1 -14.97 18.56 -0.17
C TYR A 1 -13.45 18.61 -0.43
N ASP A 2 -12.69 19.50 0.23
CA ASP A 2 -11.25 19.63 -0.02
C ASP A 2 -10.45 18.40 0.47
N SER A 3 -10.79 17.84 1.63
CA SER A 3 -10.13 16.66 2.18
C SER A 3 -10.28 15.41 1.30
N LEU A 4 -11.50 15.16 0.79
CA LEU A 4 -11.74 14.04 -0.13
C LEU A 4 -10.95 14.20 -1.43
N ARG A 5 -10.87 15.41 -1.97
CA ARG A 5 -10.10 15.69 -3.18
C ARG A 5 -8.60 15.46 -2.99
N VAL A 6 -8.05 15.89 -1.85
CA VAL A 6 -6.64 15.62 -1.50
C VAL A 6 -6.41 14.12 -1.42
N TRP A 7 -7.28 13.41 -0.72
CA TRP A 7 -7.20 11.95 -0.60
C TRP A 7 -7.27 11.24 -1.97
N LEU A 8 -8.18 11.63 -2.86
CA LEU A 8 -8.27 11.06 -4.21
C LEU A 8 -7.03 11.34 -5.06
N LYS A 9 -6.35 12.49 -4.85
CA LYS A 9 -5.06 12.80 -5.50
C LYS A 9 -3.94 11.94 -4.95
N GLU A 10 -3.84 11.80 -3.64
CA GLU A 10 -2.85 10.92 -3.00
C GLU A 10 -3.08 9.46 -3.39
N ALA A 11 -4.34 9.03 -3.53
CA ALA A 11 -4.69 7.72 -4.05
C ALA A 11 -4.36 7.53 -5.55
N GLY A 12 -3.88 8.57 -6.23
CA GLY A 12 -3.55 8.53 -7.66
C GLY A 12 -4.76 8.51 -8.60
N LEU A 13 -5.97 8.72 -8.09
CA LEU A 13 -7.22 8.63 -8.87
C LEU A 13 -7.58 9.94 -9.60
N LEU A 14 -7.10 11.08 -9.08
CA LEU A 14 -7.30 12.39 -9.68
C LEU A 14 -5.98 13.12 -9.86
N THR A 15 -5.88 13.92 -10.91
CA THR A 15 -4.81 14.90 -11.11
C THR A 15 -5.35 16.32 -11.10
N ALA A 16 -4.52 17.30 -10.74
CA ALA A 16 -4.92 18.71 -10.75
C ALA A 16 -5.02 19.21 -12.19
N THR A 17 -6.02 20.03 -12.50
CA THR A 17 -6.19 20.68 -13.81
C THR A 17 -5.36 21.95 -13.97
N GLY A 18 -4.64 22.39 -12.91
CA GLY A 18 -3.79 23.55 -12.89
C GLY A 18 -3.46 24.01 -11.46
N LYS A 19 -2.58 24.99 -11.32
CA LYS A 19 -2.19 25.56 -10.02
C LYS A 19 -3.40 26.21 -9.35
N GLY A 20 -3.79 25.69 -8.16
CA GLY A 20 -4.96 26.17 -7.42
C GLY A 20 -6.31 25.68 -7.93
N ALA A 21 -6.35 24.78 -8.91
CA ALA A 21 -7.59 24.24 -9.46
C ALA A 21 -8.44 23.52 -8.39
N LYS A 22 -9.71 23.89 -8.30
CA LYS A 22 -10.70 23.24 -7.43
C LYS A 22 -11.28 21.95 -8.02
N SER A 23 -11.02 21.66 -9.28
CA SER A 23 -11.41 20.45 -10.02
C SER A 23 -10.22 19.50 -10.18
N GLY A 24 -10.50 18.22 -10.45
CA GLY A 24 -9.52 17.21 -10.81
C GLY A 24 -10.01 16.44 -12.03
N VAL A 25 -9.07 15.89 -12.80
CA VAL A 25 -9.36 15.01 -13.94
C VAL A 25 -9.03 13.57 -13.51
N PRO A 26 -9.89 12.58 -13.83
CA PRO A 26 -9.57 11.17 -13.63
C PRO A 26 -8.26 10.79 -14.29
N THR A 27 -7.46 10.00 -13.59
CA THR A 27 -6.20 9.48 -14.10
C THR A 27 -6.41 8.20 -14.92
N PRO A 28 -5.41 7.74 -15.70
CA PRO A 28 -5.45 6.39 -16.27
C PRO A 28 -5.67 5.30 -15.23
N LEU A 29 -5.13 5.46 -14.02
CA LEU A 29 -5.36 4.54 -12.89
C LEU A 29 -6.85 4.46 -12.52
N PHE A 30 -7.53 5.61 -12.41
CA PHE A 30 -8.97 5.65 -12.13
C PHE A 30 -9.74 4.80 -13.15
N ASN A 31 -9.44 4.94 -14.43
CA ASN A 31 -10.11 4.20 -15.51
C ASN A 31 -9.90 2.69 -15.42
N LYS A 32 -8.77 2.24 -14.84
CA LYS A 32 -8.47 0.81 -14.61
C LYS A 32 -9.23 0.24 -13.41
N VAL A 33 -9.36 0.99 -12.32
CA VAL A 33 -9.97 0.48 -11.08
C VAL A 33 -11.46 0.75 -10.97
N GLN A 34 -11.97 1.78 -11.63
CA GLN A 34 -13.39 2.16 -11.58
C GLN A 34 -14.34 1.02 -11.99
N PRO A 35 -14.05 0.21 -13.04
CA PRO A 35 -14.92 -0.91 -13.42
C PRO A 35 -15.05 -2.01 -12.35
N LEU A 36 -14.06 -2.15 -11.47
CA LEU A 36 -14.10 -3.10 -10.35
C LEU A 36 -15.13 -2.69 -9.28
N GLY A 37 -15.38 -1.38 -9.15
CA GLY A 37 -16.24 -0.82 -8.12
C GLY A 37 -15.62 -0.78 -6.74
N ALA A 38 -16.28 -0.06 -5.84
CA ALA A 38 -15.82 0.14 -4.45
C ALA A 38 -15.96 -1.11 -3.56
N GLY A 39 -16.70 -2.13 -3.98
CA GLY A 39 -16.83 -3.39 -3.24
C GLY A 39 -15.69 -4.36 -3.46
N ASN A 40 -14.85 -4.14 -4.48
CA ASN A 40 -13.77 -5.05 -4.82
C ASN A 40 -12.52 -4.77 -3.97
N PRO A 41 -11.97 -5.77 -3.24
CA PRO A 41 -10.74 -5.61 -2.44
C PRO A 41 -9.54 -5.11 -3.25
N LEU A 42 -9.41 -5.52 -4.50
CA LEU A 42 -8.30 -5.12 -5.38
C LEU A 42 -8.31 -3.61 -5.64
N THR A 43 -9.49 -2.97 -5.79
CA THR A 43 -9.60 -1.51 -5.90
C THR A 43 -8.90 -0.82 -4.72
N TRP A 44 -9.15 -1.30 -3.51
CA TRP A 44 -8.60 -0.72 -2.29
C TRP A 44 -7.12 -1.07 -2.07
N ALA A 45 -6.69 -2.24 -2.53
CA ALA A 45 -5.28 -2.61 -2.50
C ALA A 45 -4.44 -1.71 -3.43
N VAL A 46 -4.94 -1.40 -4.62
CA VAL A 46 -4.31 -0.45 -5.56
C VAL A 46 -4.28 0.96 -4.95
N ILE A 47 -5.40 1.43 -4.39
CA ILE A 47 -5.47 2.73 -3.69
C ILE A 47 -4.47 2.77 -2.54
N TRP A 48 -4.43 1.74 -1.69
CA TRP A 48 -3.52 1.66 -0.54
C TRP A 48 -2.06 1.67 -0.98
N THR A 49 -1.73 0.95 -2.05
CA THR A 49 -0.38 0.99 -2.66
C THR A 49 -0.01 2.40 -3.11
N ASN A 50 -0.90 3.13 -3.78
CA ASN A 50 -0.61 4.51 -4.19
C ASN A 50 -0.44 5.46 -2.99
N LEU A 51 -1.21 5.27 -1.93
CA LEU A 51 -1.04 6.05 -0.69
C LEU A 51 0.33 5.81 -0.03
N ALA A 52 0.97 4.65 -0.25
CA ALA A 52 2.34 4.40 0.21
C ALA A 52 3.38 5.35 -0.42
N TYR A 53 3.10 5.87 -1.60
CA TYR A 53 4.02 6.76 -2.33
C TYR A 53 3.63 8.23 -2.26
N ASN A 54 2.36 8.54 -2.06
CA ASN A 54 1.84 9.89 -2.20
C ASN A 54 1.33 10.49 -0.87
N SER A 55 1.09 9.68 0.16
CA SER A 55 0.57 10.12 1.46
C SER A 55 1.61 9.91 2.56
N ILE A 56 2.05 11.00 3.20
CA ILE A 56 3.04 10.96 4.27
C ILE A 56 2.56 10.08 5.42
N ILE A 57 1.31 10.26 5.87
CA ILE A 57 0.79 9.52 7.03
C ILE A 57 0.59 8.03 6.72
N SER A 58 0.13 7.69 5.50
CA SER A 58 -0.06 6.30 5.10
C SER A 58 1.28 5.58 4.96
N LYS A 59 2.26 6.21 4.29
CA LYS A 59 3.63 5.69 4.20
C LYS A 59 4.24 5.47 5.57
N TRP A 60 4.13 6.48 6.45
CA TRP A 60 4.63 6.37 7.82
C TRP A 60 4.01 5.17 8.56
N TYR A 61 2.68 5.02 8.48
CA TYR A 61 1.97 3.92 9.14
C TYR A 61 2.41 2.54 8.62
N MET A 62 2.59 2.40 7.33
CA MET A 62 3.06 1.15 6.72
C MET A 62 4.43 0.74 7.24
N LEU A 63 5.32 1.71 7.41
CA LEU A 63 6.73 1.48 7.79
C LEU A 63 6.95 1.37 9.30
N ASN A 64 6.14 2.06 10.13
CA ASN A 64 6.43 2.23 11.56
C ASN A 64 5.40 1.56 12.50
N ALA A 65 4.24 1.13 11.98
CA ALA A 65 3.25 0.41 12.76
C ALA A 65 3.30 -1.08 12.40
N PRO A 66 3.91 -1.97 13.20
CA PRO A 66 3.98 -3.41 12.94
C PRO A 66 2.60 -4.07 12.79
N ALA A 67 2.52 -5.11 11.96
CA ALA A 67 1.36 -6.00 11.94
C ALA A 67 1.38 -6.93 13.17
N GLY A 68 0.20 -7.36 13.62
CA GLY A 68 0.01 -8.15 14.83
C GLY A 68 -0.39 -7.33 16.05
N GLU A 69 -0.31 -6.01 15.96
CA GLU A 69 -0.55 -5.09 17.09
C GLU A 69 -1.94 -4.46 17.07
N ILE A 70 -2.34 -3.96 18.25
CA ILE A 70 -3.57 -3.17 18.44
C ILE A 70 -3.16 -1.78 18.88
N TYR A 71 -3.66 -0.76 18.17
CA TYR A 71 -3.34 0.64 18.41
C TYR A 71 -4.57 1.42 18.88
N GLU A 72 -4.38 2.29 19.83
CA GLU A 72 -5.25 3.42 20.09
C GLU A 72 -4.76 4.67 19.33
N LYS A 73 -5.61 5.67 19.17
CA LYS A 73 -5.23 6.94 18.53
C LYS A 73 -3.98 7.55 19.15
N ASN A 74 -3.92 7.56 20.48
CA ASN A 74 -2.80 8.16 21.22
C ASN A 74 -1.49 7.40 21.04
N ASP A 75 -1.53 6.07 20.86
CA ASP A 75 -0.33 5.26 20.58
C ASP A 75 0.28 5.69 19.25
N LEU A 76 -0.53 5.85 18.21
CA LEU A 76 -0.07 6.29 16.89
C LEU A 76 0.44 7.75 16.91
N ILE A 77 -0.21 8.65 17.68
CA ILE A 77 0.28 10.02 17.85
C ILE A 77 1.64 10.03 18.55
N PHE A 78 1.84 9.17 19.56
CA PHE A 78 3.10 9.02 20.27
C PHE A 78 4.20 8.46 19.35
N LEU A 79 3.90 7.42 18.57
CA LEU A 79 4.84 6.81 17.62
C LEU A 79 5.26 7.78 16.50
N LEU A 80 4.41 8.75 16.13
CA LEU A 80 4.74 9.79 15.13
C LEU A 80 5.87 10.73 15.59
N GLY A 81 6.19 10.76 16.90
CA GLY A 81 7.19 11.66 17.45
C GLY A 81 6.72 13.13 17.47
N ASP A 82 7.67 14.07 17.59
CA ASP A 82 7.39 15.49 17.84
C ASP A 82 7.80 16.43 16.70
N ASP A 83 8.12 15.89 15.51
CA ASP A 83 8.54 16.66 14.35
C ASP A 83 7.43 17.59 13.79
N TYR A 84 6.18 17.30 14.13
CA TYR A 84 5.01 18.09 13.73
C TYR A 84 4.24 18.60 14.95
N SER A 85 3.51 19.70 14.80
CA SER A 85 2.65 20.22 15.86
C SER A 85 1.64 19.16 16.32
N LYS A 86 1.23 19.23 17.59
CA LYS A 86 0.24 18.31 18.17
C LYS A 86 -1.06 18.26 17.34
N SER A 87 -1.56 19.41 16.88
CA SER A 87 -2.78 19.47 16.07
C SER A 87 -2.59 18.82 14.70
N THR A 88 -1.42 18.95 14.06
CA THR A 88 -1.09 18.32 12.79
C THR A 88 -1.08 16.80 12.93
N ARG A 89 -0.43 16.29 13.96
CA ARG A 89 -0.38 14.84 14.27
C ARG A 89 -1.76 14.28 14.55
N ASP A 90 -2.53 14.98 15.41
CA ASP A 90 -3.88 14.56 15.77
C ASP A 90 -4.80 14.47 14.53
N ASN A 91 -4.76 15.48 13.66
CA ASN A 91 -5.55 15.49 12.44
C ASN A 91 -5.12 14.39 11.46
N ALA A 92 -3.82 14.17 11.28
CA ALA A 92 -3.29 13.15 10.38
C ALA A 92 -3.67 11.74 10.83
N VAL A 93 -3.50 11.44 12.14
CA VAL A 93 -3.89 10.13 12.71
C VAL A 93 -5.41 9.96 12.64
N THR A 94 -6.19 11.00 12.92
CA THR A 94 -7.65 10.93 12.80
C THR A 94 -8.06 10.58 11.37
N ALA A 95 -7.51 11.25 10.36
CA ALA A 95 -7.81 10.96 8.96
C ALA A 95 -7.45 9.52 8.56
N LEU A 96 -6.32 9.00 9.04
CA LEU A 96 -5.91 7.63 8.83
C LEU A 96 -6.90 6.63 9.46
N LEU A 97 -7.27 6.83 10.71
CA LEU A 97 -8.20 5.94 11.44
C LEU A 97 -9.61 5.98 10.87
N GLU A 98 -10.08 7.15 10.40
CA GLU A 98 -11.35 7.26 9.68
C GLU A 98 -11.30 6.53 8.32
N THR A 99 -10.15 6.53 7.64
CA THR A 99 -9.94 5.71 6.44
C THR A 99 -10.10 4.22 6.76
N PHE A 100 -9.53 3.72 7.85
CA PHE A 100 -9.69 2.33 8.27
C PHE A 100 -11.13 1.98 8.66
N ARG A 101 -11.79 2.88 9.35
CA ARG A 101 -13.16 2.67 9.82
C ARG A 101 -14.18 2.62 8.69
N HIS A 102 -13.98 3.41 7.64
CA HIS A 102 -14.96 3.63 6.59
C HIS A 102 -14.58 3.04 5.21
N SER A 103 -13.50 2.27 5.13
CA SER A 103 -13.10 1.63 3.88
C SER A 103 -12.64 0.18 4.07
N PRO A 104 -12.65 -0.62 3.00
CA PRO A 104 -12.08 -1.96 2.97
C PRO A 104 -10.57 -2.03 3.31
N ILE A 105 -9.84 -0.92 3.29
CA ILE A 105 -8.44 -0.88 3.74
C ILE A 105 -8.32 -1.36 5.18
N GLY A 106 -9.20 -0.89 6.08
CA GLY A 106 -9.18 -1.31 7.48
C GLY A 106 -9.64 -2.74 7.69
N THR A 107 -10.77 -3.12 7.10
CA THR A 107 -11.47 -4.38 7.42
C THR A 107 -11.08 -5.54 6.52
N VAL A 108 -11.00 -5.34 5.20
CA VAL A 108 -10.71 -6.39 4.22
C VAL A 108 -9.20 -6.57 4.03
N LEU A 109 -8.44 -5.46 3.85
CA LEU A 109 -6.98 -5.52 3.79
C LEU A 109 -6.36 -5.64 5.20
N LYS A 110 -7.18 -5.59 6.25
CA LYS A 110 -6.80 -5.78 7.66
C LYS A 110 -5.69 -4.84 8.12
N GLN A 111 -5.68 -3.63 7.59
CA GLN A 111 -4.69 -2.62 7.95
C GLN A 111 -5.04 -1.87 9.24
N GLY A 112 -6.29 -1.97 9.71
CA GLY A 112 -6.75 -1.34 10.93
C GLY A 112 -8.20 -1.70 11.20
N ILE A 113 -8.45 -2.95 11.63
CA ILE A 113 -9.82 -3.43 11.95
C ILE A 113 -10.31 -2.68 13.19
N PRO A 114 -11.42 -1.91 13.10
CA PRO A 114 -11.93 -1.18 14.24
C PRO A 114 -12.54 -2.14 15.28
N ILE A 115 -12.12 -2.00 16.52
CA ILE A 115 -12.61 -2.74 17.68
C ILE A 115 -13.28 -1.71 18.61
N PRO A 116 -14.59 -1.82 18.90
CA PRO A 116 -15.28 -0.92 19.83
C PRO A 116 -14.60 -0.89 21.21
N ASN A 117 -14.39 0.31 21.77
CA ASN A 117 -13.80 0.52 23.08
C ASN A 117 -14.52 1.68 23.79
N GLY A 118 -15.64 1.39 24.44
CA GLY A 118 -16.53 2.42 25.00
C GLY A 118 -17.05 3.37 23.92
N ASN A 119 -16.76 4.67 24.08
CA ASN A 119 -17.13 5.72 23.11
C ASN A 119 -16.07 5.93 22.01
N SER A 120 -15.03 5.07 21.96
CA SER A 120 -13.92 5.16 21.01
C SER A 120 -13.69 3.83 20.29
N TYR A 121 -12.60 3.76 19.52
CA TYR A 121 -12.15 2.53 18.85
C TYR A 121 -10.68 2.29 19.11
N LYS A 122 -10.30 1.01 19.25
CA LYS A 122 -8.96 0.50 19.00
C LYS A 122 -8.90 -0.06 17.59
N PHE A 123 -7.72 -0.18 17.02
CA PHE A 123 -7.53 -0.63 15.65
C PHE A 123 -6.51 -1.76 15.62
N SER A 124 -6.94 -2.94 15.15
CA SER A 124 -6.06 -4.11 15.03
C SER A 124 -5.43 -4.14 13.63
N LYS A 125 -4.11 -4.04 13.54
CA LYS A 125 -3.36 -4.25 12.31
C LYS A 125 -2.96 -5.72 12.19
N GLN A 126 -3.72 -6.50 11.47
CA GLN A 126 -3.46 -7.95 11.29
C GLN A 126 -2.62 -8.25 10.04
N GLY A 127 -2.64 -7.35 9.07
CA GLY A 127 -2.06 -7.54 7.75
C GLY A 127 -2.90 -8.42 6.82
N TRP A 128 -2.66 -8.27 5.52
CA TRP A 128 -3.38 -8.99 4.48
C TRP A 128 -2.65 -10.28 4.10
N ASN A 129 -2.87 -11.36 4.84
CA ASN A 129 -2.14 -12.61 4.71
C ASN A 129 -2.59 -13.51 3.54
N THR A 130 -3.66 -13.14 2.84
CA THR A 130 -4.15 -13.80 1.61
C THR A 130 -4.38 -12.73 0.55
N PRO A 131 -3.30 -12.05 0.11
CA PRO A 131 -3.44 -10.93 -0.81
C PRO A 131 -3.81 -11.42 -2.21
N ASP A 132 -4.50 -10.55 -2.96
CA ASP A 132 -4.72 -10.73 -4.38
C ASP A 132 -3.38 -10.69 -5.14
N ALA A 133 -3.17 -11.63 -6.05
CA ALA A 133 -1.91 -11.77 -6.80
C ALA A 133 -1.61 -10.54 -7.67
N VAL A 134 -2.64 -9.94 -8.30
CA VAL A 134 -2.51 -8.73 -9.11
C VAL A 134 -2.14 -7.53 -8.23
N ALA A 135 -2.68 -7.44 -6.99
CA ALA A 135 -2.33 -6.40 -6.05
C ALA A 135 -0.85 -6.46 -5.65
N ILE A 136 -0.33 -7.65 -5.38
CA ILE A 136 1.09 -7.84 -5.05
C ILE A 136 1.98 -7.50 -6.25
N LEU A 137 1.61 -7.98 -7.42
CA LEU A 137 2.36 -7.72 -8.65
C LEU A 137 2.37 -6.21 -8.97
N TYR A 138 1.23 -5.54 -8.83
CA TYR A 138 1.13 -4.08 -8.94
C TYR A 138 2.09 -3.36 -7.97
N ALA A 139 2.08 -3.75 -6.70
CA ALA A 139 2.94 -3.15 -5.68
C ALA A 139 4.43 -3.42 -5.93
N LEU A 140 4.80 -4.60 -6.44
CA LEU A 140 6.17 -4.92 -6.87
C LEU A 140 6.63 -4.01 -8.01
N TYR A 141 5.79 -3.79 -9.01
CA TYR A 141 6.11 -2.89 -10.13
C TYR A 141 6.22 -1.44 -9.68
N MET A 142 5.34 -0.96 -8.79
CA MET A 142 5.47 0.36 -8.15
C MET A 142 6.81 0.50 -7.42
N TRP A 143 7.23 -0.55 -6.69
CA TRP A 143 8.52 -0.56 -6.01
C TRP A 143 9.69 -0.56 -7.01
N ALA A 144 9.62 -1.36 -8.07
CA ALA A 144 10.66 -1.44 -9.11
C ALA A 144 10.80 -0.10 -9.85
N GLU A 145 9.70 0.56 -10.20
CA GLU A 145 9.68 1.88 -10.83
C GLU A 145 10.31 2.95 -9.92
N ALA A 146 9.96 2.95 -8.63
CA ALA A 146 10.49 3.91 -7.67
C ALA A 146 11.99 3.74 -7.40
N THR A 147 12.48 2.49 -7.39
CA THR A 147 13.88 2.16 -7.06
C THR A 147 14.77 2.00 -8.28
N GLY A 148 14.19 1.82 -9.47
CA GLY A 148 14.90 1.46 -10.71
C GLY A 148 15.41 0.00 -10.72
N ARG A 149 14.93 -0.87 -9.81
CA ARG A 149 15.40 -2.25 -9.66
C ARG A 149 14.33 -3.25 -10.07
N TYR A 150 14.53 -3.89 -11.21
CA TYR A 150 13.66 -4.94 -11.74
C TYR A 150 14.19 -6.36 -11.47
N THR A 151 15.42 -6.49 -10.96
CA THR A 151 16.00 -7.73 -10.46
C THR A 151 16.57 -7.48 -9.08
N PHE A 152 16.16 -8.28 -8.10
CA PHE A 152 16.54 -8.09 -6.71
C PHE A 152 16.38 -9.38 -5.90
N THR A 153 17.02 -9.44 -4.74
CA THR A 153 16.78 -10.47 -3.74
C THR A 153 15.75 -9.99 -2.70
N LEU A 154 15.07 -10.93 -2.03
CA LEU A 154 14.18 -10.59 -0.90
C LEU A 154 14.96 -9.86 0.21
N GLY A 155 16.21 -10.25 0.45
CA GLY A 155 17.08 -9.56 1.40
C GLY A 155 17.36 -8.10 1.02
N GLN A 156 17.61 -7.81 -0.28
CA GLN A 156 17.80 -6.43 -0.76
C GLN A 156 16.54 -5.59 -0.61
N MET A 157 15.38 -6.17 -0.86
CA MET A 157 14.09 -5.47 -0.65
C MET A 157 13.84 -5.23 0.84
N ALA A 158 14.11 -6.21 1.69
CA ALA A 158 13.96 -6.10 3.14
C ALA A 158 14.94 -5.10 3.76
N ALA A 159 16.19 -5.03 3.29
CA ALA A 159 17.20 -4.08 3.77
C ALA A 159 16.82 -2.61 3.52
N ALA A 160 15.93 -2.35 2.57
CA ALA A 160 15.40 -1.01 2.33
C ALA A 160 14.32 -0.60 3.35
N ARG A 161 13.78 -1.55 4.14
CA ARG A 161 12.80 -1.25 5.20
C ARG A 161 13.45 -0.44 6.31
N GLY A 162 12.73 0.56 6.82
CA GLY A 162 13.24 1.42 7.89
C GLY A 162 14.24 2.49 7.44
N ASN A 163 14.65 2.49 6.18
CA ASN A 163 15.42 3.59 5.63
C ASN A 163 14.46 4.70 5.15
N ALA A 164 14.45 5.83 5.84
CA ALA A 164 13.61 6.98 5.50
C ALA A 164 13.90 7.53 4.08
N GLU A 165 15.12 7.34 3.57
CA GLU A 165 15.55 7.75 2.24
C GLU A 165 15.19 6.74 1.14
N ALA A 166 14.68 5.55 1.50
CA ALA A 166 14.28 4.55 0.53
C ALA A 166 13.16 5.09 -0.36
N LYS A 167 13.40 5.07 -1.67
CA LYS A 167 12.45 5.60 -2.67
C LYS A 167 11.19 4.76 -2.80
N GLY A 168 11.25 3.46 -2.49
CA GLY A 168 10.14 2.53 -2.62
C GLY A 168 9.66 1.98 -1.28
N VAL A 169 8.38 1.63 -1.20
CA VAL A 169 7.78 0.87 -0.10
C VAL A 169 7.48 -0.53 -0.61
N ASP A 170 8.02 -1.55 0.05
CA ASP A 170 7.86 -2.94 -0.37
C ASP A 170 6.47 -3.49 -0.06
N PRO A 171 5.98 -4.49 -0.82
CA PRO A 171 4.62 -5.05 -0.62
C PRO A 171 4.39 -5.64 0.77
N VAL A 172 5.43 -6.15 1.43
CA VAL A 172 5.33 -6.70 2.79
C VAL A 172 4.98 -5.59 3.77
N SER A 173 5.62 -4.42 3.66
CA SER A 173 5.31 -3.23 4.47
C SER A 173 3.93 -2.64 4.13
N ILE A 174 3.60 -2.54 2.82
CA ILE A 174 2.32 -1.99 2.37
C ILE A 174 1.14 -2.77 2.95
N PHE A 175 1.19 -4.10 2.85
CA PHE A 175 0.06 -4.95 3.21
C PHE A 175 0.19 -5.61 4.58
N GLY A 176 1.29 -5.41 5.31
CA GLY A 176 1.53 -6.08 6.58
C GLY A 176 1.62 -7.59 6.45
N ILE A 177 2.16 -8.11 5.35
CA ILE A 177 2.29 -9.54 5.08
C ILE A 177 3.32 -10.15 6.04
N ASN A 178 3.06 -11.37 6.53
CA ASN A 178 4.09 -12.12 7.23
C ASN A 178 5.27 -12.40 6.28
N PRO A 179 6.52 -11.94 6.60
CA PRO A 179 7.69 -12.12 5.73
C PRO A 179 7.96 -13.57 5.33
N ASP A 180 7.71 -14.53 6.23
CA ASP A 180 7.96 -15.95 5.97
C ASP A 180 7.02 -16.51 4.88
N ARG A 181 5.80 -15.96 4.78
CA ARG A 181 4.83 -16.34 3.76
C ARG A 181 5.03 -15.63 2.42
N PHE A 182 5.76 -14.54 2.41
CA PHE A 182 5.89 -13.72 1.20
C PHE A 182 6.61 -14.46 0.07
N LYS A 183 7.55 -15.34 0.42
CA LYS A 183 8.25 -16.21 -0.55
C LYS A 183 7.29 -17.14 -1.28
N ASP A 184 6.39 -17.82 -0.54
CA ASP A 184 5.39 -18.72 -1.13
C ASP A 184 4.42 -17.96 -2.03
N ILE A 185 3.96 -16.79 -1.58
CA ILE A 185 3.10 -15.91 -2.38
C ILE A 185 3.75 -15.54 -3.71
N LEU A 186 5.05 -15.20 -3.70
CA LEU A 186 5.78 -14.86 -4.92
C LEU A 186 5.98 -16.06 -5.86
N GLN A 187 6.18 -17.26 -5.30
CA GLN A 187 6.23 -18.47 -6.12
C GLN A 187 4.91 -18.73 -6.84
N ASP A 188 3.80 -18.64 -6.12
CA ASP A 188 2.46 -18.82 -6.70
C ASP A 188 2.18 -17.77 -7.79
N ILE A 189 2.53 -16.51 -7.54
CA ILE A 189 2.40 -15.43 -8.53
C ILE A 189 3.27 -15.69 -9.77
N SER A 190 4.50 -16.17 -9.57
CA SER A 190 5.42 -16.48 -10.66
C SER A 190 4.92 -17.63 -11.55
N LEU A 191 4.23 -18.62 -10.97
CA LEU A 191 3.58 -19.69 -11.72
C LEU A 191 2.37 -19.21 -12.51
N GLN A 192 1.61 -18.26 -11.95
CA GLN A 192 0.41 -17.74 -12.58
C GLN A 192 0.68 -16.66 -13.64
N PHE A 193 1.73 -15.86 -13.44
CA PHE A 193 2.06 -14.67 -14.21
C PHE A 193 3.52 -14.64 -14.68
N ASP A 194 4.01 -15.75 -15.22
CA ASP A 194 5.40 -15.96 -15.66
C ASP A 194 5.91 -14.92 -16.66
N LYS A 195 4.99 -14.30 -17.40
CA LYS A 195 5.25 -13.18 -18.31
C LYS A 195 5.70 -11.90 -17.59
N TYR A 196 5.31 -11.71 -16.33
CA TYR A 196 5.51 -10.47 -15.57
C TYR A 196 6.51 -10.64 -14.44
N ILE A 197 6.68 -11.85 -13.92
CA ILE A 197 7.57 -12.13 -12.80
C ILE A 197 8.18 -13.52 -12.93
N ARG A 198 9.45 -13.64 -12.57
CA ARG A 198 10.14 -14.93 -12.35
C ARG A 198 10.78 -14.94 -10.98
N THR A 199 10.69 -16.06 -10.30
CA THR A 199 11.33 -16.29 -9.02
C THR A 199 12.28 -17.48 -9.10
N THR A 200 13.43 -17.37 -8.40
CA THR A 200 14.36 -18.47 -8.23
C THR A 200 14.72 -18.56 -6.76
N PHE A 201 14.07 -19.49 -6.06
CA PHE A 201 14.24 -19.72 -4.63
C PHE A 201 14.86 -21.10 -4.42
N VAL A 202 16.19 -21.20 -4.54
CA VAL A 202 16.96 -22.43 -4.36
C VAL A 202 18.14 -22.17 -3.44
N ALA A 203 18.29 -22.99 -2.41
CA ALA A 203 19.31 -22.83 -1.38
C ALA A 203 19.35 -21.39 -0.84
N ASP A 204 20.46 -20.69 -1.05
CA ASP A 204 20.68 -19.31 -0.58
C ASP A 204 20.28 -18.24 -1.61
N LEU A 205 19.64 -18.63 -2.73
CA LEU A 205 19.22 -17.70 -3.78
C LEU A 205 17.74 -17.36 -3.64
N ASP A 206 17.47 -16.09 -3.31
CA ASP A 206 16.12 -15.53 -3.18
C ASP A 206 15.86 -14.47 -4.27
N ASN A 207 16.09 -14.84 -5.54
CA ASN A 207 15.97 -13.90 -6.65
C ASN A 207 14.54 -13.72 -7.12
N VAL A 208 14.18 -12.47 -7.35
CA VAL A 208 12.96 -12.02 -8.02
C VAL A 208 13.36 -11.19 -9.24
N GLN A 209 12.81 -11.52 -10.39
CA GLN A 209 12.97 -10.77 -11.64
C GLN A 209 11.61 -10.29 -12.12
N LEU A 210 11.47 -8.98 -12.30
CA LEU A 210 10.38 -8.34 -13.02
C LEU A 210 10.88 -7.94 -14.42
N PHE A 211 9.98 -7.73 -15.34
CA PHE A 211 10.32 -7.38 -16.71
C PHE A 211 10.10 -5.88 -16.97
N PRO A 212 11.18 -5.09 -17.25
CA PRO A 212 11.12 -3.62 -17.29
C PRO A 212 10.31 -3.05 -18.45
N GLU A 213 9.93 -3.88 -19.43
CA GLU A 213 9.02 -3.49 -20.50
C GLU A 213 7.59 -3.25 -20.04
N TYR A 214 7.22 -3.76 -18.85
CA TYR A 214 5.91 -3.53 -18.22
C TYR A 214 6.02 -2.49 -17.13
N LYS A 215 4.90 -1.78 -16.92
CA LYS A 215 4.71 -0.79 -15.86
C LYS A 215 3.63 -1.25 -14.89
N SER A 216 3.61 -0.66 -13.70
CA SER A 216 2.57 -0.94 -12.70
C SER A 216 1.17 -0.81 -13.28
N LEU A 217 0.92 0.18 -14.12
CA LEU A 217 -0.38 0.38 -14.77
C LEU A 217 -0.76 -0.74 -15.74
N ASP A 218 0.22 -1.38 -16.41
CA ASP A 218 -0.01 -2.50 -17.34
C ASP A 218 -0.43 -3.76 -16.58
N ILE A 219 0.01 -3.93 -15.33
CA ILE A 219 -0.39 -5.05 -14.46
C ILE A 219 -1.90 -5.06 -14.23
N LEU A 220 -2.52 -3.88 -14.19
CA LEU A 220 -3.97 -3.78 -14.00
C LEU A 220 -4.79 -4.25 -15.23
N ASP A 221 -4.15 -4.51 -16.37
CA ASP A 221 -4.81 -5.15 -17.52
C ASP A 221 -5.09 -6.65 -17.28
N LEU A 222 -4.49 -7.24 -16.26
CA LEU A 222 -4.79 -8.61 -15.82
C LEU A 222 -6.18 -8.74 -15.17
N ILE A 223 -6.77 -7.63 -14.73
CA ILE A 223 -8.10 -7.60 -14.11
C ILE A 223 -9.21 -7.90 -15.11
N ALA A 224 -9.00 -7.59 -16.39
CA ALA A 224 -10.01 -7.70 -17.44
C ALA A 224 -10.08 -9.09 -18.10
N LYS A 225 -9.32 -10.06 -17.60
CA LYS A 225 -9.25 -11.43 -18.10
C LYS A 225 -9.80 -12.42 -17.09
#